data_783dfa25937a09677c7bb408be3d0dce
#
_entry.id   783dfa25937a09677c7bb408be3d0dce
#
_cell.length_a   1.000
_cell.length_b   1.000
_cell.length_c   1.000
_cell.angle_alpha   90.00
_cell.angle_beta   90.00
_cell.angle_gamma   90.00
#
_symmetry.space_group_name_H-M   'P 1'
#
loop_
_entity.id
_entity.type
_entity.pdbx_description
1 polymer ?
#
loop_
_entity_poly.entity_id
_entity_poly.type
_entity_poly.pdbx_seq_one_letter_code
_entity_poly.pdbx_strand_id
1 'polypeptide(L)'
;PQGEIAALRQASLKEAKERLTQFFGVGEKIADCICLFSLDKDGAIPVDTHIWRIARARYAPELAGKSLTPQNYAKVTAAFHRFFGDKAGWAQQILFYRQAVNRDDKARKTIK
;
A
#
# COMPACT_ATOMS: atom_id res chain seq x y z
N PRO A 1 -6.62 18.61 -14.92
CA PRO A 1 -7.97 19.12 -14.70
C PRO A 1 -8.79 18.24 -13.78
N GLN A 2 -9.68 18.88 -13.03
CA GLN A 2 -10.49 18.19 -12.02
C GLN A 2 -11.38 17.10 -12.61
N GLY A 3 -11.91 17.31 -13.81
CA GLY A 3 -12.76 16.33 -14.46
C GLY A 3 -12.04 15.03 -14.79
N GLU A 4 -10.78 15.11 -15.15
CA GLU A 4 -9.96 13.93 -15.45
C GLU A 4 -9.72 13.10 -14.20
N ILE A 5 -9.38 13.73 -13.08
CA ILE A 5 -9.16 13.03 -11.82
C ILE A 5 -10.46 12.42 -11.30
N ALA A 6 -11.58 13.16 -11.39
CA ALA A 6 -12.88 12.63 -10.99
C ALA A 6 -13.27 11.38 -11.78
N ALA A 7 -12.94 11.36 -13.08
CA ALA A 7 -13.23 10.21 -13.94
C ALA A 7 -12.47 8.94 -13.50
N LEU A 8 -11.32 9.09 -12.84
CA LEU A 8 -10.54 7.96 -12.37
C LEU A 8 -11.24 7.16 -11.27
N ARG A 9 -12.20 7.77 -10.59
CA ARG A 9 -13.00 7.03 -9.60
C ARG A 9 -13.80 5.91 -10.24
N GLN A 10 -14.21 6.10 -11.49
CA GLN A 10 -14.96 5.08 -12.25
C GLN A 10 -14.07 4.10 -12.98
N ALA A 11 -12.77 4.40 -13.09
CA ALA A 11 -11.81 3.54 -13.76
C ALA A 11 -11.38 2.38 -12.85
N SER A 12 -10.79 1.34 -13.44
CA SER A 12 -10.20 0.26 -12.66
C SER A 12 -8.97 0.78 -11.88
N LEU A 13 -8.56 0.03 -10.85
CA LEU A 13 -7.34 0.36 -10.12
C LEU A 13 -6.14 0.46 -11.04
N LYS A 14 -6.00 -0.50 -11.97
CA LYS A 14 -4.89 -0.50 -12.91
C LYS A 14 -4.87 0.75 -13.78
N GLU A 15 -6.01 1.11 -14.36
CA GLU A 15 -6.12 2.32 -15.19
C GLU A 15 -5.83 3.59 -14.41
N ALA A 16 -6.39 3.68 -13.19
CA ALA A 16 -6.18 4.85 -12.35
C ALA A 16 -4.69 5.02 -12.03
N LYS A 17 -4.00 3.93 -11.68
CA LYS A 17 -2.57 4.00 -11.40
C LYS A 17 -1.76 4.39 -12.62
N GLU A 18 -2.08 3.83 -13.79
CA GLU A 18 -1.38 4.17 -15.02
C GLU A 18 -1.48 5.66 -15.34
N ARG A 19 -2.65 6.23 -15.18
CA ARG A 19 -2.85 7.66 -15.43
C ARG A 19 -2.17 8.54 -14.39
N LEU A 20 -2.29 8.17 -13.11
CA LEU A 20 -1.70 8.97 -12.03
C LEU A 20 -0.18 8.99 -12.10
N THR A 21 0.45 7.88 -12.48
CA THR A 21 1.91 7.82 -12.55
C THR A 21 2.49 8.63 -13.70
N GLN A 22 1.66 9.10 -14.63
CA GLN A 22 2.10 10.01 -15.69
C GLN A 22 2.34 11.44 -15.18
N PHE A 23 1.78 11.81 -14.04
CA PHE A 23 2.01 13.13 -13.47
C PHE A 23 3.41 13.19 -12.85
N PHE A 24 4.06 14.34 -12.99
CA PHE A 24 5.40 14.55 -12.43
C PHE A 24 5.38 14.37 -10.91
N GLY A 25 6.31 13.58 -10.40
CA GLY A 25 6.44 13.34 -8.97
C GLY A 25 5.50 12.28 -8.41
N VAL A 26 4.65 11.65 -9.23
CA VAL A 26 3.75 10.61 -8.77
C VAL A 26 4.31 9.24 -9.16
N GLY A 27 4.91 8.55 -8.20
CA GLY A 27 5.33 7.19 -8.36
C GLY A 27 4.23 6.20 -7.95
N GLU A 28 4.57 4.92 -7.92
CA GLU A 28 3.59 3.86 -7.67
C GLU A 28 2.96 3.96 -6.28
N LYS A 29 3.76 4.21 -5.24
CA LYS A 29 3.24 4.33 -3.88
C LYS A 29 2.26 5.50 -3.75
N ILE A 30 2.61 6.66 -4.30
CA ILE A 30 1.75 7.85 -4.25
C ILE A 30 0.46 7.59 -5.02
N ALA A 31 0.55 6.94 -6.19
CA ALA A 31 -0.64 6.58 -6.96
C ALA A 31 -1.56 5.65 -6.15
N ASP A 32 -1.00 4.66 -5.46
CA ASP A 32 -1.80 3.77 -4.60
C ASP A 32 -2.44 4.54 -3.44
N CYS A 33 -1.73 5.50 -2.84
CA CYS A 33 -2.31 6.34 -1.79
C CYS A 33 -3.51 7.13 -2.30
N ILE A 34 -3.38 7.75 -3.47
CA ILE A 34 -4.47 8.51 -4.06
C ILE A 34 -5.66 7.59 -4.36
N CYS A 35 -5.40 6.42 -4.94
CA CYS A 35 -6.44 5.45 -5.24
C CYS A 35 -7.20 5.00 -4.00
N LEU A 36 -6.48 4.66 -2.93
CA LEU A 36 -7.10 4.16 -1.71
C LEU A 36 -7.89 5.24 -0.99
N PHE A 37 -7.29 6.41 -0.79
CA PHE A 37 -7.87 7.44 0.08
C PHE A 37 -8.81 8.40 -0.64
N SER A 38 -8.69 8.56 -1.95
CA SER A 38 -9.45 9.58 -2.68
C SER A 38 -10.34 9.02 -3.79
N LEU A 39 -10.05 7.85 -4.32
CA LEU A 39 -10.76 7.29 -5.47
C LEU A 39 -11.54 6.01 -5.14
N ASP A 40 -11.70 5.71 -3.87
CA ASP A 40 -12.47 4.54 -3.39
C ASP A 40 -11.98 3.19 -3.95
N LYS A 41 -10.66 3.08 -4.20
CA LYS A 41 -10.06 1.83 -4.68
C LYS A 41 -9.56 1.02 -3.47
N ASP A 42 -10.43 0.24 -2.86
CA ASP A 42 -10.18 -0.49 -1.63
C ASP A 42 -9.05 -1.52 -1.72
N GLY A 43 -8.71 -1.94 -2.93
CA GLY A 43 -7.63 -2.89 -3.17
C GLY A 43 -6.26 -2.27 -3.41
N ALA A 44 -6.15 -0.94 -3.44
CA ALA A 44 -4.87 -0.27 -3.62
C ALA A 44 -4.03 -0.39 -2.34
N ILE A 45 -2.77 -0.77 -2.49
CA ILE A 45 -1.88 -1.03 -1.36
C ILE A 45 -0.62 -0.17 -1.51
N PRO A 46 -0.56 0.99 -0.82
CA PRO A 46 0.68 1.77 -0.81
C PRO A 46 1.75 1.03 -0.01
N VAL A 47 2.77 0.52 -0.70
CA VAL A 47 3.84 -0.26 -0.06
C VAL A 47 4.99 0.68 0.30
N ASP A 48 5.06 1.06 1.57
CA ASP A 48 6.20 1.80 2.12
C ASP A 48 7.19 0.83 2.77
N THR A 49 8.22 1.37 3.41
CA THR A 49 9.25 0.53 4.05
C THR A 49 8.68 -0.35 5.17
N HIS A 50 7.69 0.14 5.91
CA HIS A 50 7.07 -0.64 6.98
C HIS A 50 6.24 -1.79 6.44
N ILE A 51 5.44 -1.53 5.43
CA ILE A 51 4.61 -2.56 4.80
C ILE A 51 5.50 -3.58 4.07
N TRP A 52 6.57 -3.11 3.43
CA TRP A 52 7.57 -3.99 2.82
C TRP A 52 8.16 -4.96 3.85
N ARG A 53 8.50 -4.44 5.03
CA ARG A 53 9.07 -5.25 6.11
C ARG A 53 8.07 -6.29 6.63
N ILE A 54 6.83 -5.88 6.85
CA ILE A 54 5.77 -6.80 7.31
C ILE A 54 5.50 -7.88 6.28
N ALA A 55 5.43 -7.50 5.01
CA ALA A 55 5.17 -8.45 3.92
C ALA A 55 6.24 -9.52 3.84
N ARG A 56 7.52 -9.13 3.89
CA ARG A 56 8.62 -10.08 3.84
C ARG A 56 8.63 -11.05 5.02
N ALA A 57 8.22 -10.56 6.18
CA ALA A 57 8.24 -11.37 7.40
C ALA A 57 7.08 -12.37 7.46
N ARG A 58 5.90 -12.00 6.95
CA ARG A 58 4.67 -12.78 7.23
C ARG A 58 3.90 -13.22 6.00
N TYR A 59 3.90 -12.46 4.91
CA TYR A 59 3.00 -12.69 3.78
C TYR A 59 3.72 -13.14 2.51
N ALA A 60 4.98 -12.81 2.36
CA ALA A 60 5.78 -13.16 1.19
C ALA A 60 7.23 -13.45 1.61
N PRO A 61 7.46 -14.54 2.35
CA PRO A 61 8.80 -14.84 2.88
C PRO A 61 9.84 -15.07 1.80
N GLU A 62 9.43 -15.40 0.58
CA GLU A 62 10.33 -15.53 -0.55
C GLU A 62 11.03 -14.22 -0.91
N LEU A 63 10.53 -13.08 -0.41
CA LEU A 63 11.14 -11.78 -0.64
C LEU A 63 12.18 -11.39 0.42
N ALA A 64 12.45 -12.26 1.39
CA ALA A 64 13.44 -11.99 2.42
C ALA A 64 14.81 -11.75 1.78
N GLY A 65 15.49 -10.69 2.22
CA GLY A 65 16.79 -10.31 1.68
C GLY A 65 16.77 -9.59 0.33
N LYS A 66 15.58 -9.40 -0.25
CA LYS A 66 15.44 -8.71 -1.54
C LYS A 66 15.11 -7.23 -1.35
N SER A 67 15.39 -6.44 -2.39
CA SER A 67 15.09 -5.01 -2.39
C SER A 67 13.68 -4.75 -2.93
N LEU A 68 13.13 -3.59 -2.58
CA LEU A 68 11.82 -3.17 -3.07
C LEU A 68 11.95 -2.61 -4.49
N THR A 69 11.75 -3.48 -5.47
CA THR A 69 11.71 -3.14 -6.88
C THR A 69 10.27 -3.10 -7.36
N PRO A 70 9.99 -2.57 -8.57
CA PRO A 70 8.61 -2.63 -9.10
C PRO A 70 8.04 -4.04 -9.17
N GLN A 71 8.87 -5.04 -9.54
CA GLN A 71 8.41 -6.42 -9.55
C GLN A 71 8.08 -6.94 -8.15
N ASN A 72 8.91 -6.61 -7.16
CA ASN A 72 8.69 -7.03 -5.78
C ASN A 72 7.52 -6.28 -5.15
N TYR A 73 7.31 -5.03 -5.53
CA TYR A 73 6.11 -4.27 -5.14
C TYR A 73 4.85 -5.01 -5.58
N ALA A 74 4.82 -5.45 -6.85
CA ALA A 74 3.67 -6.20 -7.36
C ALA A 74 3.46 -7.51 -6.62
N LYS A 75 4.54 -8.19 -6.22
CA LYS A 75 4.45 -9.43 -5.44
C LYS A 75 3.84 -9.20 -4.06
N VAL A 76 4.20 -8.10 -3.40
CA VAL A 76 3.60 -7.72 -2.11
C VAL A 76 2.12 -7.46 -2.29
N THR A 77 1.74 -6.69 -3.31
CA THR A 77 0.34 -6.41 -3.60
C THR A 77 -0.45 -7.70 -3.84
N ALA A 78 0.10 -8.62 -4.63
CA ALA A 78 -0.55 -9.90 -4.90
C ALA A 78 -0.72 -10.74 -3.62
N ALA A 79 0.29 -10.74 -2.75
CA ALA A 79 0.22 -11.47 -1.48
C ALA A 79 -0.88 -10.91 -0.58
N PHE A 80 -0.97 -9.60 -0.44
CA PHE A 80 -2.03 -8.99 0.36
C PHE A 80 -3.42 -9.25 -0.23
N HIS A 81 -3.55 -9.23 -1.55
CA HIS A 81 -4.83 -9.57 -2.19
C HIS A 81 -5.24 -11.03 -1.94
N ARG A 82 -4.27 -11.95 -1.91
CA ARG A 82 -4.57 -13.36 -1.59
C ARG A 82 -5.09 -13.52 -0.17
N PHE A 83 -4.51 -12.79 0.80
CA PHE A 83 -4.89 -12.93 2.20
C PHE A 83 -6.14 -12.14 2.57
N PHE A 84 -6.36 -10.98 1.96
CA PHE A 84 -7.39 -10.04 2.42
C PHE A 84 -8.44 -9.70 1.36
N GLY A 85 -8.28 -10.15 0.11
CA GLY A 85 -9.27 -9.95 -0.94
C GLY A 85 -9.40 -8.49 -1.38
N ASP A 86 -10.62 -8.11 -1.73
CA ASP A 86 -10.91 -6.80 -2.33
C ASP A 86 -10.65 -5.61 -1.40
N LYS A 87 -10.61 -5.85 -0.09
CA LYS A 87 -10.37 -4.81 0.92
C LYS A 87 -8.92 -4.77 1.39
N ALA A 88 -8.01 -5.33 0.60
CA ALA A 88 -6.61 -5.49 1.01
C ALA A 88 -5.93 -4.16 1.38
N GLY A 89 -6.29 -3.06 0.69
CA GLY A 89 -5.72 -1.75 1.01
C GLY A 89 -6.06 -1.30 2.42
N TRP A 90 -7.30 -1.47 2.83
CA TRP A 90 -7.72 -1.11 4.19
C TRP A 90 -7.18 -2.08 5.23
N ALA A 91 -7.11 -3.38 4.92
CA ALA A 91 -6.49 -4.36 5.82
C ALA A 91 -5.03 -4.00 6.10
N GLN A 92 -4.29 -3.59 5.08
CA GLN A 92 -2.91 -3.16 5.20
C GLN A 92 -2.80 -1.92 6.10
N GLN A 93 -3.71 -0.97 5.98
CA GLN A 93 -3.72 0.23 6.83
C GLN A 93 -3.95 -0.12 8.29
N ILE A 94 -4.83 -1.05 8.59
CA ILE A 94 -5.09 -1.52 9.95
C ILE A 94 -3.84 -2.17 10.54
N LEU A 95 -3.16 -3.01 9.77
CA LEU A 95 -1.91 -3.65 10.21
C LEU A 95 -0.83 -2.62 10.53
N PHE A 96 -0.71 -1.61 9.67
CA PHE A 96 0.26 -0.54 9.89
C PHE A 96 -0.04 0.24 11.18
N TYR A 97 -1.30 0.58 11.40
CA TYR A 97 -1.74 1.28 12.60
C TYR A 97 -1.42 0.47 13.85
N ARG A 98 -1.72 -0.82 13.82
CA ARG A 98 -1.47 -1.71 14.95
C ARG A 98 0.02 -1.78 15.29
N GLN A 99 0.87 -1.85 14.28
CA GLN A 99 2.33 -1.84 14.47
C GLN A 99 2.80 -0.55 15.13
N ALA A 100 2.28 0.59 14.67
CA ALA A 100 2.65 1.89 15.22
C ALA A 100 2.24 2.02 16.68
N VAL A 101 1.03 1.58 17.03
CA VAL A 101 0.54 1.60 18.42
C VAL A 101 1.41 0.71 19.31
N ASN A 102 1.76 -0.48 18.84
CA ASN A 102 2.61 -1.38 19.62
C ASN A 102 4.00 -0.79 19.87
N ARG A 103 4.56 -0.07 18.92
CA ARG A 103 5.84 0.62 19.09
C ARG A 103 5.74 1.71 20.16
N ASP A 104 4.67 2.49 20.13
CA ASP A 104 4.46 3.56 21.12
C ASP A 104 4.33 2.99 22.52
N ASP A 105 3.60 1.89 22.67
CA ASP A 105 3.46 1.22 23.95
C ASP A 105 4.81 0.72 24.48
N LYS A 106 5.64 0.14 23.62
CA LYS A 106 6.97 -0.31 24.01
C LYS A 106 7.86 0.86 24.40
N ALA A 107 7.80 1.97 23.66
CA ALA A 107 8.57 3.17 23.98
C ALA A 107 8.15 3.75 25.31
N ARG A 108 6.86 3.81 25.60
CA ARG A 108 6.34 4.29 26.89
C ARG A 108 6.83 3.41 28.05
N LYS A 109 6.80 2.09 27.87
CA LYS A 109 7.27 1.16 28.89
C LYS A 109 8.75 1.30 29.14
N THR A 110 9.53 1.62 28.12
CA THR A 110 10.98 1.79 28.23
C THR A 110 11.35 3.07 28.99
N ILE A 111 10.55 4.13 28.85
CA ILE A 111 10.79 5.42 29.49
C ILE A 111 10.47 5.36 31.00
N LYS A 112 9.61 4.48 31.40
CA LYS A 112 9.29 4.27 32.80
C LYS A 112 10.38 3.45 33.48
#